data_c5d3b92fa27666bfe6fe479beb67a0df
#
_entry.id   c5d3b92fa27666bfe6fe479beb67a0df
#
_cell.length_a   1.000
_cell.length_b   1.000
_cell.length_c   1.000
_cell.angle_alpha   90.00
_cell.angle_beta   90.00
_cell.angle_gamma   90.00
#
_symmetry.space_group_name_H-M   'P 1'
#
loop_
_entity.id
_entity.type
_entity.pdbx_description
1 polymer ?
#
loop_
_entity_poly.entity_id
_entity_poly.type
_entity_poly.pdbx_seq_one_letter_code
_entity_poly.pdbx_strand_id
1 'polypeptide(L)'
;ESIKSGGLTKNRGVYAIRIRKRGKPISDVISFMESFCKKTKWIGFNEYVLDRTSRLENISRCPIIYIGAAPTSLRSRYKDLCGLRHTAFYPILALLMNGWRLDYEYFETERPEDFEKSLKDRYQEIHKYLPALVKN
;
A
#
# COMPACT_ATOMS: atom_id res chain seq x y z
N GLU A 1 -12.22 -0.06 8.65
CA GLU A 1 -12.03 0.99 9.62
C GLU A 1 -10.54 1.29 9.80
N SER A 2 -10.16 2.57 9.71
CA SER A 2 -8.76 2.96 9.87
C SER A 2 -8.30 2.76 11.29
N ILE A 3 -7.20 2.04 11.47
CA ILE A 3 -6.62 1.82 12.79
C ILE A 3 -5.52 2.86 13.00
N LYS A 4 -5.61 3.62 14.09
CA LYS A 4 -4.59 4.59 14.44
C LYS A 4 -3.35 3.86 14.94
N SER A 5 -2.16 4.40 14.64
CA SER A 5 -0.90 3.76 15.03
C SER A 5 -0.80 3.45 16.52
N GLY A 6 -1.39 4.31 17.37
CA GLY A 6 -1.41 4.10 18.81
C GLY A 6 -2.21 2.89 19.26
N GLY A 7 -3.16 2.42 18.44
CA GLY A 7 -3.95 1.24 18.74
C GLY A 7 -3.35 -0.07 18.24
N LEU A 8 -2.23 0.00 17.52
CA LEU A 8 -1.57 -1.18 16.99
C LEU A 8 -0.61 -1.77 18.01
N THR A 9 -0.46 -3.10 17.95
CA THR A 9 0.47 -3.83 18.79
C THR A 9 1.92 -3.50 18.44
N LYS A 10 2.79 -3.60 19.44
CA LYS A 10 4.25 -3.50 19.25
C LYS A 10 4.86 -4.82 18.79
N ASN A 11 4.05 -5.87 18.70
CA ASN A 11 4.52 -7.17 18.25
C ASN A 11 4.74 -7.18 16.74
N ARG A 12 5.54 -8.16 16.29
CA ARG A 12 5.79 -8.37 14.87
C ARG A 12 4.60 -9.07 14.21
N GLY A 13 4.49 -8.92 12.91
CA GLY A 13 3.40 -9.56 12.18
C GLY A 13 3.37 -9.22 10.71
N VAL A 14 2.28 -9.58 10.06
CA VAL A 14 2.02 -9.25 8.67
C VAL A 14 0.82 -8.32 8.61
N TYR A 15 0.73 -7.55 7.52
CA TYR A 15 -0.37 -6.64 7.33
C TYR A 15 -0.78 -6.60 5.87
N ALA A 16 -2.00 -6.15 5.64
CA ALA A 16 -2.53 -5.95 4.28
C ALA A 16 -3.25 -4.60 4.23
N ILE A 17 -3.17 -3.95 3.09
CA ILE A 17 -3.97 -2.77 2.79
C ILE A 17 -5.12 -3.21 1.91
N ARG A 18 -6.32 -2.91 2.34
CA ARG A 18 -7.55 -3.35 1.69
C ARG A 18 -8.42 -2.16 1.34
N ILE A 19 -9.01 -2.18 0.14
CA ILE A 19 -9.97 -1.16 -0.27
C ILE A 19 -11.28 -1.40 0.47
N ARG A 20 -11.71 -0.41 1.25
CA ARG A 20 -13.01 -0.42 1.91
C ARG A 20 -14.07 0.24 1.04
N LYS A 21 -13.71 1.33 0.37
CA LYS A 21 -14.62 2.07 -0.51
C LYS A 21 -13.84 2.67 -1.65
N ARG A 22 -14.32 2.52 -2.86
CA ARG A 22 -13.72 3.12 -4.03
C ARG A 22 -14.13 4.59 -4.17
N GLY A 23 -13.21 5.39 -4.65
CA GLY A 23 -13.45 6.81 -4.92
C GLY A 23 -13.42 7.10 -6.40
N LYS A 24 -12.74 8.17 -6.80
CA LYS A 24 -12.63 8.57 -8.20
C LYS A 24 -11.96 7.49 -9.05
N PRO A 25 -12.22 7.47 -10.37
CA PRO A 25 -11.57 6.51 -11.26
C PRO A 25 -10.04 6.55 -11.15
N ILE A 26 -9.40 5.41 -11.36
CA ILE A 26 -7.94 5.30 -11.24
C ILE A 26 -7.23 6.26 -12.19
N SER A 27 -7.77 6.49 -13.38
CA SER A 27 -7.19 7.48 -14.31
C SER A 27 -7.11 8.87 -13.69
N ASP A 28 -8.11 9.27 -12.91
CA ASP A 28 -8.12 10.55 -12.22
C ASP A 28 -7.10 10.59 -11.10
N VAL A 29 -6.93 9.49 -10.37
CA VAL A 29 -5.95 9.37 -9.29
C VAL A 29 -4.53 9.52 -9.85
N ILE A 30 -4.24 8.87 -10.97
CA ILE A 30 -2.94 8.96 -11.64
C ILE A 30 -2.71 10.37 -12.16
N SER A 31 -3.71 10.98 -12.80
CA SER A 31 -3.61 12.36 -13.29
C SER A 31 -3.37 13.36 -12.17
N PHE A 32 -4.00 13.15 -11.02
CA PHE A 32 -3.75 13.97 -9.83
C PHE A 32 -2.27 13.94 -9.45
N MET A 33 -1.69 12.75 -9.39
CA MET A 33 -0.29 12.60 -9.00
C MET A 33 0.66 13.16 -10.06
N GLU A 34 0.32 13.00 -11.34
CA GLU A 34 1.10 13.61 -12.43
C GLU A 34 1.12 15.12 -12.30
N SER A 35 -0.02 15.74 -12.02
CA SER A 35 -0.12 17.19 -11.81
C SER A 35 0.69 17.62 -10.58
N PHE A 36 0.63 16.84 -9.52
CA PHE A 36 1.43 17.11 -8.32
C PHE A 36 2.92 17.10 -8.64
N CYS A 37 3.38 16.10 -9.41
CA CYS A 37 4.79 15.98 -9.79
C CYS A 37 5.27 17.11 -10.69
N LYS A 38 4.39 17.65 -11.54
CA LYS A 38 4.75 18.79 -12.39
C LYS A 38 5.02 20.06 -11.59
N LYS A 39 4.41 20.18 -10.41
CA LYS A 39 4.60 21.35 -9.54
C LYS A 39 5.86 21.25 -8.69
N THR A 40 6.37 20.04 -8.48
CA THR A 40 7.63 19.83 -7.79
C THR A 40 8.71 19.63 -8.84
N LYS A 41 9.90 20.14 -8.61
CA LYS A 41 10.95 20.12 -9.63
C LYS A 41 12.07 19.12 -9.32
N TRP A 42 11.73 18.05 -8.60
CA TRP A 42 12.68 17.00 -8.23
C TRP A 42 12.58 15.85 -9.23
N ILE A 43 13.30 15.95 -10.34
CA ILE A 43 13.16 15.03 -11.47
C ILE A 43 13.24 13.55 -11.07
N GLY A 44 14.29 13.13 -10.41
CA GLY A 44 14.45 11.73 -10.01
C GLY A 44 13.39 11.28 -9.02
N PHE A 45 12.98 12.15 -8.11
CA PHE A 45 11.95 11.88 -7.14
C PHE A 45 10.58 11.72 -7.83
N ASN A 46 10.30 12.58 -8.81
CA ASN A 46 9.04 12.52 -9.53
C ASN A 46 8.90 11.22 -10.33
N GLU A 47 9.97 10.76 -10.97
CA GLU A 47 9.97 9.49 -11.69
C GLU A 47 9.65 8.33 -10.74
N TYR A 48 10.26 8.36 -9.55
CA TYR A 48 10.02 7.35 -8.54
C TYR A 48 8.55 7.35 -8.09
N VAL A 49 8.00 8.52 -7.79
CA VAL A 49 6.60 8.66 -7.36
C VAL A 49 5.65 8.20 -8.45
N LEU A 50 5.90 8.61 -9.70
CA LEU A 50 5.04 8.24 -10.83
C LEU A 50 5.11 6.73 -11.10
N ASP A 51 6.29 6.13 -11.01
CA ASP A 51 6.43 4.69 -11.18
C ASP A 51 5.59 3.93 -10.15
N ARG A 52 5.65 4.36 -8.89
CA ARG A 52 4.86 3.71 -7.84
C ARG A 52 3.36 3.94 -8.03
N THR A 53 2.98 5.14 -8.42
CA THR A 53 1.56 5.48 -8.63
C THR A 53 0.97 4.75 -9.84
N SER A 54 1.75 4.54 -10.90
CA SER A 54 1.26 3.84 -12.09
C SER A 54 0.80 2.41 -11.80
N ARG A 55 1.29 1.81 -10.72
CA ARG A 55 0.87 0.46 -10.29
C ARG A 55 -0.61 0.40 -9.92
N LEU A 56 -1.23 1.54 -9.65
CA LEU A 56 -2.67 1.60 -9.38
C LEU A 56 -3.50 1.11 -10.55
N GLU A 57 -2.97 1.13 -11.77
CA GLU A 57 -3.64 0.57 -12.94
C GLU A 57 -3.92 -0.92 -12.79
N ASN A 58 -3.16 -1.60 -11.93
CA ASN A 58 -3.31 -3.03 -11.67
C ASN A 58 -4.41 -3.36 -10.65
N ILE A 59 -5.08 -2.35 -10.11
CA ILE A 59 -6.18 -2.59 -9.17
C ILE A 59 -7.31 -3.30 -9.91
N SER A 60 -7.71 -4.44 -9.36
CA SER A 60 -8.74 -5.29 -9.93
C SER A 60 -9.93 -5.39 -8.97
N ARG A 61 -10.74 -6.44 -9.13
CA ARG A 61 -11.88 -6.68 -8.25
C ARG A 61 -11.45 -7.06 -6.83
N CYS A 62 -10.27 -7.66 -6.68
CA CYS A 62 -9.77 -8.01 -5.35
C CYS A 62 -9.45 -6.74 -4.57
N PRO A 63 -10.01 -6.58 -3.36
CA PRO A 63 -9.80 -5.36 -2.60
C PRO A 63 -8.43 -5.25 -1.95
N ILE A 64 -7.64 -6.32 -1.91
CA ILE A 64 -6.30 -6.27 -1.32
C ILE A 64 -5.32 -5.68 -2.32
N ILE A 65 -4.68 -4.57 -1.97
CA ILE A 65 -3.75 -3.87 -2.86
C ILE A 65 -2.30 -3.94 -2.39
N TYR A 66 -2.06 -4.37 -1.16
CA TYR A 66 -0.71 -4.49 -0.64
C TYR A 66 -0.65 -5.51 0.50
N ILE A 67 0.43 -6.28 0.55
CA ILE A 67 0.73 -7.21 1.64
C ILE A 67 2.17 -6.95 2.04
N GLY A 68 2.43 -6.81 3.33
CA GLY A 68 3.76 -6.55 3.83
C GLY A 68 4.04 -7.23 5.15
N ALA A 69 5.30 -7.21 5.56
CA ALA A 69 5.75 -7.75 6.83
C ALA A 69 6.24 -6.63 7.74
N ALA A 70 6.02 -6.82 9.04
CA ALA A 70 6.56 -5.97 10.08
C ALA A 70 7.49 -6.81 10.94
N PRO A 71 8.77 -6.94 10.56
CA PRO A 71 9.69 -7.86 11.23
C PRO A 71 10.03 -7.46 12.65
N THR A 72 9.83 -6.21 13.01
CA THR A 72 10.11 -5.70 14.36
C THR A 72 8.82 -5.39 15.11
N SER A 73 7.94 -4.60 14.51
CA SER A 73 6.75 -4.11 15.19
C SER A 73 5.71 -3.65 14.17
N LEU A 74 4.49 -4.13 14.30
CA LEU A 74 3.37 -3.68 13.46
C LEU A 74 3.14 -2.18 13.62
N ARG A 75 3.28 -1.66 14.83
CA ARG A 75 3.11 -0.22 15.08
C ARG A 75 4.15 0.60 14.33
N SER A 76 5.43 0.21 14.41
CA SER A 76 6.51 0.92 13.72
C SER A 76 6.33 0.86 12.21
N ARG A 77 5.94 -0.29 11.70
CA ARG A 77 5.76 -0.46 10.25
C ARG A 77 4.58 0.37 9.74
N TYR A 78 3.51 0.46 10.52
CA TYR A 78 2.39 1.34 10.17
C TYR A 78 2.82 2.81 10.08
N LYS A 79 3.65 3.26 11.02
CA LYS A 79 4.19 4.62 10.97
C LYS A 79 5.05 4.85 9.74
N ASP A 80 5.86 3.86 9.37
CA ASP A 80 6.68 3.93 8.16
C ASP A 80 5.79 4.01 6.92
N LEU A 81 4.74 3.20 6.88
CA LEU A 81 3.79 3.17 5.76
C LEU A 81 3.11 4.53 5.55
N CYS A 82 2.84 5.24 6.65
CA CYS A 82 2.24 6.56 6.61
C CYS A 82 3.25 7.67 6.39
N GLY A 83 4.52 7.32 6.13
CA GLY A 83 5.60 8.28 5.96
C GLY A 83 6.22 8.21 4.57
N LEU A 84 7.05 9.20 4.27
CA LEU A 84 7.65 9.38 2.95
C LEU A 84 8.65 8.28 2.57
N ARG A 85 9.10 7.50 3.52
CA ARG A 85 10.13 6.48 3.29
C ARG A 85 9.58 5.18 2.70
N HIS A 86 8.30 4.91 2.88
CA HIS A 86 7.70 3.67 2.37
C HIS A 86 7.28 3.83 0.92
N THR A 87 7.62 2.84 0.09
CA THR A 87 7.35 2.93 -1.36
C THR A 87 5.85 3.01 -1.68
N ALA A 88 5.00 2.43 -0.84
CA ALA A 88 3.56 2.44 -1.06
C ALA A 88 2.88 3.74 -0.59
N PHE A 89 3.61 4.63 0.09
CA PHE A 89 3.03 5.85 0.64
C PHE A 89 2.35 6.72 -0.43
N TYR A 90 3.05 6.96 -1.54
CA TYR A 90 2.55 7.90 -2.56
C TYR A 90 1.29 7.42 -3.26
N PRO A 91 1.19 6.19 -3.75
CA PRO A 91 -0.07 5.73 -4.33
C PRO A 91 -1.19 5.66 -3.31
N ILE A 92 -0.90 5.29 -2.05
CA ILE A 92 -1.90 5.29 -0.99
C ILE A 92 -2.42 6.70 -0.75
N LEU A 93 -1.52 7.68 -0.65
CA LEU A 93 -1.90 9.08 -0.46
C LEU A 93 -2.78 9.57 -1.61
N ALA A 94 -2.39 9.23 -2.85
CA ALA A 94 -3.16 9.62 -4.03
C ALA A 94 -4.59 9.06 -3.98
N LEU A 95 -4.74 7.80 -3.58
CA LEU A 95 -6.05 7.19 -3.42
C LEU A 95 -6.89 7.93 -2.36
N LEU A 96 -6.30 8.16 -1.19
CA LEU A 96 -7.01 8.81 -0.08
C LEU A 96 -7.46 10.23 -0.46
N MET A 97 -6.62 10.97 -1.18
CA MET A 97 -6.95 12.33 -1.62
C MET A 97 -8.01 12.36 -2.72
N ASN A 98 -8.30 11.23 -3.32
CA ASN A 98 -9.31 11.11 -4.38
C ASN A 98 -10.54 10.33 -3.92
N GLY A 99 -10.78 10.30 -2.62
CA GLY A 99 -12.02 9.79 -2.07
C GLY A 99 -12.05 8.30 -1.76
N TRP A 100 -10.95 7.59 -2.01
CA TRP A 100 -10.86 6.17 -1.65
C TRP A 100 -10.73 6.03 -0.13
N ARG A 101 -11.26 4.94 0.39
CA ARG A 101 -11.11 4.58 1.81
C ARG A 101 -10.45 3.23 1.90
N LEU A 102 -9.44 3.13 2.75
CA LEU A 102 -8.60 1.94 2.87
C LEU A 102 -8.58 1.47 4.32
N ASP A 103 -8.43 0.16 4.49
CA ASP A 103 -8.26 -0.45 5.80
C ASP A 103 -6.87 -1.05 5.92
N TYR A 104 -6.33 -1.01 7.12
CA TYR A 104 -5.07 -1.65 7.48
C TYR A 104 -5.42 -2.86 8.34
N GLU A 105 -5.26 -4.05 7.76
CA GLU A 105 -5.53 -5.31 8.44
C GLU A 105 -4.20 -5.96 8.84
N TYR A 106 -4.14 -6.58 10.00
CA TYR A 106 -2.90 -7.14 10.47
C TYR A 106 -3.12 -8.45 11.24
N PHE A 107 -2.06 -9.25 11.30
CA PHE A 107 -2.03 -10.52 12.01
C PHE A 107 -0.66 -10.66 12.68
N GLU A 108 -0.65 -10.89 13.99
CA GLU A 108 0.60 -11.08 14.73
C GLU A 108 1.17 -12.47 14.48
N THR A 109 2.48 -12.55 14.22
CA THR A 109 3.16 -13.80 13.99
C THR A 109 4.63 -13.66 14.36
N GLU A 110 5.22 -14.74 14.86
CA GLU A 110 6.64 -14.80 15.18
C GLU A 110 7.52 -14.83 13.93
N ARG A 111 6.95 -15.20 12.77
CA ARG A 111 7.68 -15.31 11.50
C ARG A 111 7.02 -14.46 10.42
N PRO A 112 7.07 -13.13 10.56
CA PRO A 112 6.35 -12.26 9.61
C PRO A 112 6.82 -12.41 8.17
N GLU A 113 8.13 -12.55 7.93
CA GLU A 113 8.65 -12.64 6.57
C GLU A 113 8.25 -13.94 5.88
N ASP A 114 8.31 -15.07 6.60
CA ASP A 114 7.85 -16.34 6.07
C ASP A 114 6.36 -16.33 5.79
N PHE A 115 5.58 -15.75 6.71
CA PHE A 115 4.14 -15.65 6.57
C PHE A 115 3.77 -14.72 5.41
N GLU A 116 4.47 -13.60 5.25
CA GLU A 116 4.28 -12.69 4.13
C GLU A 116 4.49 -13.42 2.81
N LYS A 117 5.58 -14.17 2.71
CA LYS A 117 5.88 -14.92 1.50
C LYS A 117 4.77 -15.92 1.18
N SER A 118 4.31 -16.65 2.19
CA SER A 118 3.23 -17.63 2.02
C SER A 118 1.94 -16.94 1.55
N LEU A 119 1.60 -15.78 2.12
CA LEU A 119 0.42 -15.03 1.71
C LEU A 119 0.52 -14.54 0.28
N LYS A 120 1.67 -14.03 -0.11
CA LYS A 120 1.89 -13.56 -1.49
C LYS A 120 1.85 -14.70 -2.48
N ASP A 121 2.47 -15.83 -2.16
CA ASP A 121 2.45 -17.02 -3.01
C ASP A 121 1.02 -17.51 -3.21
N ARG A 122 0.24 -17.59 -2.13
CA ARG A 122 -1.15 -18.02 -2.20
C ARG A 122 -2.02 -17.02 -2.96
N TYR A 123 -1.79 -15.74 -2.76
CA TYR A 123 -2.51 -14.70 -3.49
C TYR A 123 -2.24 -14.84 -4.99
N GLN A 124 -0.98 -15.00 -5.38
CA GLN A 124 -0.60 -15.15 -6.78
C GLN A 124 -1.15 -16.45 -7.39
N GLU A 125 -1.21 -17.52 -6.60
CA GLU A 125 -1.79 -18.78 -7.04
C GLU A 125 -3.28 -18.63 -7.37
N ILE A 126 -4.02 -17.92 -6.50
CA ILE A 126 -5.45 -17.72 -6.65
C ILE A 126 -5.76 -16.71 -7.76
N HIS A 127 -5.07 -15.58 -7.76
CA HIS A 127 -5.40 -14.44 -8.63
C HIS A 127 -4.54 -14.36 -9.90
N LYS A 128 -3.46 -15.14 -9.98
CA LYS A 128 -2.49 -15.15 -11.11
C LYS A 128 -1.64 -13.88 -11.20
N TYR A 129 -1.70 -13.01 -10.20
CA TYR A 129 -0.89 -11.79 -10.10
C TYR A 129 -0.73 -11.42 -8.62
N LEU A 130 0.21 -10.54 -8.32
CA LEU A 130 0.40 -10.03 -6.96
C LEU A 130 -0.52 -8.83 -6.71
N PRO A 131 -0.73 -8.44 -5.44
CA PRO A 131 -1.49 -7.22 -5.15
C PRO A 131 -0.91 -6.01 -5.88
N ALA A 132 -1.76 -5.09 -6.30
CA ALA A 132 -1.42 -3.99 -7.21
C ALA A 132 -0.19 -3.19 -6.82
N LEU A 133 -0.01 -2.90 -5.54
CA LEU A 133 1.09 -2.06 -5.05
C LEU A 133 2.32 -2.85 -4.60
N VAL A 134 2.27 -4.17 -4.66
CA VAL A 134 3.42 -5.01 -4.31
C VAL A 134 4.47 -4.91 -5.42
N LYS A 135 5.69 -4.63 -5.03
CA LYS A 135 6.82 -4.62 -5.96
C LYS A 135 7.41 -6.03 -6.07
N ASN A 136 7.62 -6.45 -7.29
CA ASN A 136 8.29 -7.73 -7.55
C ASN A 136 9.79 -7.61 -7.39
#